data_e658119d7b067afe5b250e35f963daab
#
_entry.id   e658119d7b067afe5b250e35f963daab
#
_cell.length_a   1.000
_cell.length_b   1.000
_cell.length_c   1.000
_cell.angle_alpha   90.00
_cell.angle_beta   90.00
_cell.angle_gamma   90.00
#
_symmetry.space_group_name_H-M   'P 1'
#
loop_
_entity.id
_entity.type
_entity.pdbx_description
1 polymer ?
#
loop_
_entity_poly.entity_id
_entity_poly.type
_entity_poly.pdbx_seq_one_letter_code
_entity_poly.pdbx_strand_id
1 'polypeptide(L)'
;MSASAMKFKEGTQPIPVPRHVLVVDDSRAQRHMVSMQLRRWGYRVSECETANAALDLCRGTDIDIIISDWMMPGMTGLEFCKEFRGLGRENYGYFVLLTSKSEKTEIADGLEAGADDFLTKPVSSNELRARLRAGERMLAMQAELLAKNKVIVSTLVELQKLYDSLDRDLIEARKLQQTLIRDRVREYGWARVSLILRNSGRVGGDLVGSFRVDEDRVVVYSIDVSGHGVASAMMTARLAGFLTGSSPEQNLAFQTGPEGDHLLLPPAAVVERF
;
A
#
# COMPACT_ATOMS: atom_id res chain seq x y z
N MET A 1 -27.92 -17.13 2.20
CA MET A 1 -27.41 -16.60 0.93
C MET A 1 -25.92 -16.90 0.88
N SER A 2 -25.54 -17.69 -0.11
CA SER A 2 -24.34 -18.49 -0.20
C SER A 2 -23.08 -17.66 -0.39
N ALA A 3 -22.12 -17.76 0.53
CA ALA A 3 -20.76 -17.24 0.35
C ALA A 3 -20.02 -18.21 -0.61
N SER A 4 -19.86 -17.78 -1.85
CA SER A 4 -19.04 -18.48 -2.85
C SER A 4 -17.58 -18.44 -2.42
N ALA A 5 -17.09 -19.54 -1.90
CA ALA A 5 -15.67 -19.74 -1.61
C ALA A 5 -14.88 -19.68 -2.93
N MET A 6 -14.15 -18.61 -3.12
CA MET A 6 -13.16 -18.48 -4.18
C MET A 6 -12.06 -19.50 -3.93
N LYS A 7 -12.13 -20.65 -4.65
CA LYS A 7 -11.05 -21.62 -4.71
C LYS A 7 -9.85 -20.94 -5.38
N PHE A 8 -8.84 -20.63 -4.57
CA PHE A 8 -7.51 -20.35 -5.09
C PHE A 8 -7.05 -21.62 -5.83
N LYS A 9 -6.91 -21.54 -7.14
CA LYS A 9 -6.21 -22.55 -7.93
C LYS A 9 -4.79 -22.65 -7.40
N GLU A 10 -4.40 -23.81 -6.88
CA GLU A 10 -3.02 -24.16 -6.64
C GLU A 10 -2.24 -23.94 -7.93
N GLY A 11 -1.42 -22.88 -7.92
CA GLY A 11 -0.57 -22.56 -9.06
C GLY A 11 0.44 -23.66 -9.26
N THR A 12 0.51 -24.17 -10.46
CA THR A 12 1.61 -24.97 -10.99
C THR A 12 2.91 -24.31 -10.54
N GLN A 13 3.71 -24.98 -9.70
CA GLN A 13 5.03 -24.47 -9.32
C GLN A 13 5.83 -24.23 -10.60
N PRO A 14 6.37 -23.04 -10.84
CA PRO A 14 7.16 -22.80 -12.03
C PRO A 14 8.36 -23.76 -11.98
N ILE A 15 8.65 -24.43 -13.11
CA ILE A 15 9.84 -25.27 -13.27
C ILE A 15 11.02 -24.39 -12.84
N PRO A 16 11.80 -24.80 -11.82
CA PRO A 16 12.87 -23.95 -11.34
C PRO A 16 13.88 -23.73 -12.47
N VAL A 17 13.95 -22.50 -12.96
CA VAL A 17 14.97 -22.08 -13.92
C VAL A 17 16.32 -22.31 -13.25
N PRO A 18 17.27 -23.04 -13.88
CA PRO A 18 18.56 -23.30 -13.28
C PRO A 18 19.25 -21.98 -12.93
N ARG A 19 19.70 -21.84 -11.68
CA ARG A 19 20.42 -20.65 -11.23
C ARG A 19 21.66 -20.43 -12.08
N HIS A 20 21.91 -19.17 -12.41
CA HIS A 20 23.05 -18.78 -13.21
C HIS A 20 24.23 -18.43 -12.30
N VAL A 21 25.29 -19.23 -12.40
CA VAL A 21 26.53 -19.08 -11.63
C VAL A 21 27.64 -18.54 -12.53
N LEU A 22 28.31 -17.50 -12.10
CA LEU A 22 29.51 -16.95 -12.74
C LEU A 22 30.74 -17.41 -11.95
N VAL A 23 31.69 -18.05 -12.63
CA VAL A 23 32.97 -18.45 -12.07
C VAL A 23 34.06 -17.53 -12.63
N VAL A 24 34.80 -16.88 -11.73
CA VAL A 24 35.88 -15.96 -12.08
C VAL A 24 37.16 -16.41 -11.39
N ASP A 25 38.14 -16.79 -12.15
CA ASP A 25 39.44 -17.29 -11.68
C ASP A 25 40.46 -17.18 -12.83
N ASP A 26 41.63 -16.66 -12.61
CA ASP A 26 42.66 -16.50 -13.64
C ASP A 26 43.28 -17.86 -14.06
N SER A 27 43.25 -18.84 -13.16
CA SER A 27 43.67 -20.21 -13.45
C SER A 27 42.60 -20.98 -14.25
N ARG A 28 42.89 -21.22 -15.53
CA ARG A 28 42.01 -22.01 -16.41
C ARG A 28 41.66 -23.38 -15.84
N ALA A 29 42.60 -24.03 -15.16
CA ALA A 29 42.37 -25.35 -14.59
C ALA A 29 41.39 -25.30 -13.41
N GLN A 30 41.54 -24.35 -12.49
CA GLN A 30 40.66 -24.17 -11.35
C GLN A 30 39.26 -23.76 -11.82
N ARG A 31 39.19 -22.76 -12.70
CA ARG A 31 37.91 -22.29 -13.31
C ARG A 31 37.15 -23.44 -13.96
N HIS A 32 37.83 -24.24 -14.76
CA HIS A 32 37.19 -25.39 -15.43
C HIS A 32 36.70 -26.45 -14.45
N MET A 33 37.51 -26.78 -13.44
CA MET A 33 37.16 -27.78 -12.42
C MET A 33 35.88 -27.39 -11.66
N VAL A 34 35.82 -26.13 -11.17
CA VAL A 34 34.65 -25.61 -10.47
C VAL A 34 33.43 -25.58 -11.40
N SER A 35 33.60 -25.11 -12.63
CA SER A 35 32.52 -25.01 -13.60
C SER A 35 31.93 -26.36 -13.97
N MET A 36 32.78 -27.38 -14.19
CA MET A 36 32.31 -28.78 -14.46
C MET A 36 31.48 -29.33 -13.30
N GLN A 37 31.90 -29.06 -12.08
CA GLN A 37 31.20 -29.51 -10.88
C GLN A 37 29.81 -28.84 -10.75
N LEU A 38 29.73 -27.53 -10.97
CA LEU A 38 28.48 -26.77 -10.98
C LEU A 38 27.51 -27.25 -12.07
N ARG A 39 28.00 -27.47 -13.29
CA ARG A 39 27.18 -28.03 -14.39
C ARG A 39 26.63 -29.41 -14.06
N ARG A 40 27.40 -30.26 -13.38
CA ARG A 40 26.92 -31.59 -12.89
C ARG A 40 25.80 -31.47 -11.88
N TRP A 41 25.76 -30.37 -11.12
CA TRP A 41 24.68 -30.09 -10.17
C TRP A 41 23.48 -29.39 -10.80
N GLY A 42 23.52 -29.12 -12.11
CA GLY A 42 22.42 -28.54 -12.87
C GLY A 42 22.42 -27.00 -12.92
N TYR A 43 23.51 -26.35 -12.52
CA TYR A 43 23.60 -24.89 -12.67
C TYR A 43 23.91 -24.49 -14.12
N ARG A 44 23.36 -23.34 -14.54
CA ARG A 44 23.86 -22.64 -15.73
C ARG A 44 25.15 -21.92 -15.34
N VAL A 45 26.24 -22.12 -16.08
CA VAL A 45 27.56 -21.60 -15.70
C VAL A 45 28.16 -20.77 -16.81
N SER A 46 28.54 -19.54 -16.44
CA SER A 46 29.43 -18.66 -17.22
C SER A 46 30.82 -18.62 -16.58
N GLU A 47 31.84 -18.41 -17.38
CA GLU A 47 33.24 -18.40 -16.96
C GLU A 47 33.90 -17.11 -17.44
N CYS A 48 34.65 -16.43 -16.55
CA CYS A 48 35.46 -15.29 -16.88
C CYS A 48 36.87 -15.48 -16.30
N GLU A 49 37.89 -15.00 -17.05
CA GLU A 49 39.27 -15.06 -16.63
C GLU A 49 39.69 -13.89 -15.78
N THR A 50 39.00 -12.75 -15.94
CA THR A 50 39.30 -11.50 -15.26
C THR A 50 38.05 -10.89 -14.64
N ALA A 51 38.27 -10.10 -13.59
CA ALA A 51 37.19 -9.35 -12.93
C ALA A 51 36.51 -8.33 -13.86
N ASN A 52 37.26 -7.68 -14.76
CA ASN A 52 36.68 -6.73 -15.72
C ASN A 52 35.70 -7.40 -16.69
N ALA A 53 36.10 -8.56 -17.27
CA ALA A 53 35.20 -9.35 -18.14
C ALA A 53 33.94 -9.83 -17.38
N ALA A 54 34.11 -10.17 -16.10
CA ALA A 54 33.01 -10.55 -15.22
C ALA A 54 32.04 -9.38 -14.97
N LEU A 55 32.56 -8.16 -14.70
CA LEU A 55 31.72 -6.96 -14.54
C LEU A 55 30.93 -6.63 -15.81
N ASP A 56 31.59 -6.70 -16.99
CA ASP A 56 30.91 -6.46 -18.25
C ASP A 56 29.78 -7.47 -18.50
N LEU A 57 30.01 -8.74 -18.17
CA LEU A 57 28.96 -9.75 -18.23
C LEU A 57 27.81 -9.46 -17.27
N CYS A 58 28.12 -9.04 -16.04
CA CYS A 58 27.13 -8.73 -15.01
C CYS A 58 26.25 -7.50 -15.33
N ARG A 59 26.72 -6.58 -16.19
CA ARG A 59 25.93 -5.44 -16.67
C ARG A 59 24.84 -5.86 -17.66
N GLY A 60 25.08 -6.89 -18.44
CA GLY A 60 24.16 -7.34 -19.49
C GLY A 60 23.41 -8.63 -19.18
N THR A 61 23.75 -9.31 -18.10
CA THR A 61 23.21 -10.65 -17.79
C THR A 61 22.88 -10.76 -16.30
N ASP A 62 21.70 -11.33 -16.02
CA ASP A 62 21.35 -11.66 -14.65
C ASP A 62 22.16 -12.87 -14.16
N ILE A 63 23.01 -12.62 -13.19
CA ILE A 63 23.80 -13.63 -12.48
C ILE A 63 23.25 -13.75 -11.07
N ASP A 64 22.91 -14.99 -10.69
CA ASP A 64 22.37 -15.30 -9.36
C ASP A 64 23.48 -15.48 -8.32
N ILE A 65 24.55 -16.19 -8.70
CA ILE A 65 25.65 -16.53 -7.80
C ILE A 65 26.99 -16.23 -8.50
N ILE A 66 27.91 -15.63 -7.77
CA ILE A 66 29.27 -15.38 -8.23
C ILE A 66 30.24 -16.18 -7.35
N ILE A 67 31.17 -16.85 -7.97
CA ILE A 67 32.30 -17.50 -7.31
C ILE A 67 33.56 -16.89 -7.91
N SER A 68 34.27 -16.11 -7.13
CA SER A 68 35.46 -15.37 -7.58
C SER A 68 36.69 -15.77 -6.81
N ASP A 69 37.80 -15.98 -7.51
CA ASP A 69 39.08 -16.00 -6.83
C ASP A 69 39.36 -14.65 -6.15
N TRP A 70 40.03 -14.70 -5.02
CA TRP A 70 40.48 -13.53 -4.29
C TRP A 70 41.59 -12.79 -5.02
N MET A 71 42.62 -13.53 -5.45
CA MET A 71 43.85 -12.97 -6.06
C MET A 71 43.80 -13.18 -7.56
N MET A 72 43.54 -12.13 -8.29
CA MET A 72 43.59 -12.11 -9.76
C MET A 72 44.44 -10.95 -10.27
N PRO A 73 45.06 -11.09 -11.43
CA PRO A 73 45.81 -9.99 -12.04
C PRO A 73 44.93 -8.79 -12.37
N GLY A 74 45.40 -7.59 -12.02
CA GLY A 74 44.72 -6.34 -12.28
C GLY A 74 43.72 -5.99 -11.18
N MET A 75 42.51 -6.55 -11.19
CA MET A 75 41.49 -6.33 -10.19
C MET A 75 41.32 -7.58 -9.32
N THR A 76 41.45 -7.42 -8.02
CA THR A 76 41.26 -8.51 -7.05
C THR A 76 39.78 -8.91 -6.95
N GLY A 77 39.48 -10.11 -6.45
CA GLY A 77 38.10 -10.54 -6.18
C GLY A 77 37.36 -9.66 -5.18
N LEU A 78 38.11 -9.05 -4.25
CA LEU A 78 37.58 -8.10 -3.28
C LEU A 78 37.09 -6.80 -3.95
N GLU A 79 37.93 -6.23 -4.82
CA GLU A 79 37.60 -5.04 -5.61
C GLU A 79 36.43 -5.33 -6.56
N PHE A 80 36.44 -6.52 -7.20
CA PHE A 80 35.34 -6.98 -8.03
C PHE A 80 34.03 -7.05 -7.25
N CYS A 81 34.03 -7.56 -6.02
CA CYS A 81 32.85 -7.61 -5.18
C CYS A 81 32.28 -6.21 -4.92
N LYS A 82 33.15 -5.24 -4.55
CA LYS A 82 32.74 -3.84 -4.32
C LYS A 82 32.13 -3.20 -5.57
N GLU A 83 32.79 -3.35 -6.72
CA GLU A 83 32.27 -2.85 -8.00
C GLU A 83 30.95 -3.52 -8.40
N PHE A 84 30.83 -4.83 -8.21
CA PHE A 84 29.61 -5.57 -8.46
C PHE A 84 28.44 -5.07 -7.58
N ARG A 85 28.66 -4.81 -6.30
CA ARG A 85 27.67 -4.22 -5.39
C ARG A 85 27.27 -2.82 -5.81
N GLY A 86 28.20 -2.06 -6.40
CA GLY A 86 27.96 -0.71 -6.93
C GLY A 86 27.13 -0.65 -8.22
N LEU A 87 26.87 -1.77 -8.90
CA LEU A 87 26.11 -1.80 -10.16
C LEU A 87 24.62 -1.45 -10.01
N GLY A 88 24.08 -1.37 -8.79
CA GLY A 88 22.67 -1.01 -8.55
C GLY A 88 21.66 -1.98 -9.16
N ARG A 89 21.96 -3.28 -9.20
CA ARG A 89 21.12 -4.32 -9.80
C ARG A 89 19.81 -4.48 -9.03
N GLU A 90 18.72 -4.73 -9.74
CA GLU A 90 17.43 -5.02 -9.11
C GLU A 90 17.46 -6.35 -8.33
N ASN A 91 18.12 -7.37 -8.92
CA ASN A 91 18.23 -8.69 -8.31
C ASN A 91 19.54 -8.80 -7.50
N TYR A 92 19.43 -9.34 -6.31
CA TYR A 92 20.58 -9.64 -5.49
C TYR A 92 21.41 -10.76 -6.12
N GLY A 93 22.74 -10.62 -6.10
CA GLY A 93 23.67 -11.68 -6.51
C GLY A 93 24.43 -12.16 -5.30
N TYR A 94 24.38 -13.47 -5.01
CA TYR A 94 25.14 -14.06 -3.92
C TYR A 94 26.60 -14.21 -4.30
N PHE A 95 27.51 -13.62 -3.52
CA PHE A 95 28.93 -13.51 -3.85
C PHE A 95 29.78 -14.35 -2.91
N VAL A 96 30.53 -15.31 -3.47
CA VAL A 96 31.45 -16.19 -2.75
C VAL A 96 32.89 -15.93 -3.20
N LEU A 97 33.77 -15.64 -2.25
CA LEU A 97 35.20 -15.49 -2.48
C LEU A 97 35.95 -16.80 -2.24
N LEU A 98 36.86 -17.16 -3.15
CA LEU A 98 37.79 -18.27 -3.00
C LEU A 98 39.12 -17.74 -2.54
N THR A 99 39.62 -18.17 -1.39
CA THR A 99 40.90 -17.71 -0.83
C THR A 99 41.89 -18.86 -0.58
N SER A 100 43.16 -18.64 -0.82
CA SER A 100 44.22 -19.57 -0.43
C SER A 100 44.73 -19.36 1.00
N LYS A 101 44.26 -18.28 1.67
CA LYS A 101 44.67 -17.90 3.01
C LYS A 101 43.49 -17.99 3.97
N SER A 102 43.81 -18.45 5.17
CA SER A 102 42.81 -18.59 6.27
C SER A 102 43.00 -17.52 7.36
N GLU A 103 43.66 -16.39 7.06
CA GLU A 103 43.88 -15.34 8.03
C GLU A 103 42.56 -14.60 8.34
N LYS A 104 42.22 -14.49 9.62
CA LYS A 104 40.96 -13.89 10.10
C LYS A 104 40.76 -12.45 9.62
N THR A 105 41.82 -11.70 9.38
CA THR A 105 41.79 -10.32 8.88
C THR A 105 41.27 -10.24 7.44
N GLU A 106 41.73 -11.12 6.53
CA GLU A 106 41.27 -11.15 5.14
C GLU A 106 39.80 -11.55 5.01
N ILE A 107 39.33 -12.48 5.86
CA ILE A 107 37.93 -12.86 5.90
C ILE A 107 37.05 -11.67 6.32
N ALA A 108 37.49 -10.88 7.30
CA ALA A 108 36.77 -9.68 7.72
C ALA A 108 36.71 -8.65 6.59
N ASP A 109 37.78 -8.39 5.92
CA ASP A 109 37.86 -7.45 4.78
C ASP A 109 36.94 -7.90 3.62
N GLY A 110 36.84 -9.20 3.37
CA GLY A 110 35.94 -9.79 2.35
C GLY A 110 34.46 -9.56 2.67
N LEU A 111 34.07 -9.76 3.91
CA LEU A 111 32.69 -9.54 4.38
C LEU A 111 32.34 -8.05 4.39
N GLU A 112 33.27 -7.17 4.83
CA GLU A 112 33.08 -5.72 4.76
C GLU A 112 32.99 -5.20 3.33
N ALA A 113 33.63 -5.87 2.37
CA ALA A 113 33.50 -5.56 0.95
C ALA A 113 32.15 -5.96 0.35
N GLY A 114 31.32 -6.68 1.11
CA GLY A 114 29.98 -7.10 0.70
C GLY A 114 29.93 -8.51 0.10
N ALA A 115 30.95 -9.34 0.29
CA ALA A 115 30.86 -10.77 -0.02
C ALA A 115 29.95 -11.45 0.99
N ASP A 116 29.15 -12.41 0.52
CA ASP A 116 28.21 -13.15 1.37
C ASP A 116 28.87 -14.34 2.06
N ASP A 117 29.89 -14.89 1.42
CA ASP A 117 30.59 -16.06 1.94
C ASP A 117 32.01 -16.20 1.35
N PHE A 118 32.78 -17.08 1.93
CA PHE A 118 34.12 -17.43 1.46
C PHE A 118 34.37 -18.93 1.56
N LEU A 119 35.30 -19.43 0.74
CA LEU A 119 35.77 -20.80 0.72
C LEU A 119 37.29 -20.84 0.62
N THR A 120 37.92 -21.70 1.40
CA THR A 120 39.40 -21.89 1.31
C THR A 120 39.76 -22.87 0.20
N LYS A 121 40.78 -22.56 -0.54
CA LYS A 121 41.40 -23.46 -1.53
C LYS A 121 42.32 -24.48 -0.80
N PRO A 122 42.30 -25.78 -1.18
CA PRO A 122 41.55 -26.40 -2.26
C PRO A 122 40.05 -26.54 -1.94
N VAL A 123 39.20 -26.15 -2.90
CA VAL A 123 37.75 -26.09 -2.68
C VAL A 123 37.15 -27.50 -2.53
N SER A 124 36.61 -27.78 -1.35
CA SER A 124 35.90 -29.03 -1.10
C SER A 124 34.53 -29.01 -1.80
N SER A 125 34.26 -30.10 -2.55
CA SER A 125 32.99 -30.30 -3.26
C SER A 125 31.77 -30.20 -2.32
N ASN A 126 31.87 -30.78 -1.12
CA ASN A 126 30.79 -30.77 -0.15
C ASN A 126 30.56 -29.37 0.44
N GLU A 127 31.64 -28.66 0.71
CA GLU A 127 31.57 -27.31 1.25
C GLU A 127 31.01 -26.33 0.24
N LEU A 128 31.52 -26.34 -1.01
CA LEU A 128 30.97 -25.54 -2.11
C LEU A 128 29.46 -25.77 -2.26
N ARG A 129 29.04 -27.04 -2.27
CA ARG A 129 27.61 -27.37 -2.39
C ARG A 129 26.78 -26.86 -1.22
N ALA A 130 27.31 -26.89 -0.01
CA ALA A 130 26.62 -26.38 1.19
C ALA A 130 26.45 -24.85 1.12
N ARG A 131 27.49 -24.11 0.68
CA ARG A 131 27.46 -22.65 0.50
C ARG A 131 26.50 -22.23 -0.60
N LEU A 132 26.50 -22.92 -1.73
CA LEU A 132 25.55 -22.66 -2.81
C LEU A 132 24.10 -22.85 -2.38
N ARG A 133 23.80 -23.92 -1.63
CA ARG A 133 22.45 -24.13 -1.08
C ARG A 133 22.05 -23.03 -0.08
N ALA A 134 23.01 -22.51 0.69
CA ALA A 134 22.75 -21.35 1.57
C ALA A 134 22.42 -20.11 0.74
N GLY A 135 23.20 -19.84 -0.30
CA GLY A 135 22.96 -18.75 -1.25
C GLY A 135 21.60 -18.87 -1.96
N GLU A 136 21.24 -20.07 -2.42
CA GLU A 136 19.93 -20.30 -3.05
C GLU A 136 18.77 -19.99 -2.11
N ARG A 137 18.86 -20.37 -0.83
CA ARG A 137 17.84 -20.01 0.17
C ARG A 137 17.76 -18.51 0.38
N MET A 138 18.90 -17.84 0.46
CA MET A 138 18.96 -16.38 0.61
C MET A 138 18.34 -15.66 -0.59
N LEU A 139 18.69 -16.08 -1.81
CA LEU A 139 18.11 -15.54 -3.04
C LEU A 139 16.60 -15.79 -3.14
N ALA A 140 16.12 -16.94 -2.71
CA ALA A 140 14.69 -17.25 -2.67
C ALA A 140 13.95 -16.33 -1.68
N MET A 141 14.49 -16.15 -0.48
CA MET A 141 13.93 -15.24 0.54
C MET A 141 13.91 -13.79 0.05
N GLN A 142 14.98 -13.34 -0.61
CA GLN A 142 15.06 -12.00 -1.19
C GLN A 142 14.02 -11.79 -2.28
N ALA A 143 13.87 -12.75 -3.20
CA ALA A 143 12.86 -12.70 -4.25
C ALA A 143 11.43 -12.69 -3.68
N GLU A 144 11.16 -13.49 -2.65
CA GLU A 144 9.87 -13.49 -1.96
C GLU A 144 9.59 -12.13 -1.29
N LEU A 145 10.60 -11.55 -0.63
CA LEU A 145 10.47 -10.24 0.00
C LEU A 145 10.15 -9.14 -1.03
N LEU A 146 10.87 -9.13 -2.16
CA LEU A 146 10.62 -8.18 -3.25
C LEU A 146 9.20 -8.34 -3.83
N ALA A 147 8.75 -9.58 -4.04
CA ALA A 147 7.39 -9.86 -4.51
C ALA A 147 6.33 -9.35 -3.52
N LYS A 148 6.50 -9.61 -2.22
CA LYS A 148 5.60 -9.12 -1.17
C LYS A 148 5.58 -7.59 -1.10
N ASN A 149 6.74 -6.94 -1.17
CA ASN A 149 6.83 -5.48 -1.19
C ASN A 149 6.10 -4.88 -2.39
N LYS A 150 6.23 -5.47 -3.57
CA LYS A 150 5.51 -5.03 -4.77
C LYS A 150 3.98 -5.11 -4.59
N VAL A 151 3.48 -6.20 -3.99
CA VAL A 151 2.05 -6.35 -3.68
C VAL A 151 1.60 -5.30 -2.66
N ILE A 152 2.38 -5.08 -1.59
CA ILE A 152 2.05 -4.07 -0.57
C ILE A 152 1.95 -2.68 -1.20
N VAL A 153 2.94 -2.29 -2.00
CA VAL A 153 2.93 -0.97 -2.66
C VAL A 153 1.72 -0.82 -3.60
N SER A 154 1.42 -1.84 -4.42
CA SER A 154 0.24 -1.78 -5.30
C SER A 154 -1.07 -1.68 -4.54
N THR A 155 -1.21 -2.42 -3.44
CA THR A 155 -2.40 -2.38 -2.57
C THR A 155 -2.56 -1.01 -1.89
N LEU A 156 -1.46 -0.41 -1.42
CA LEU A 156 -1.49 0.94 -0.84
C LEU A 156 -1.95 1.99 -1.86
N VAL A 157 -1.47 1.91 -3.11
CA VAL A 157 -1.90 2.82 -4.18
C VAL A 157 -3.39 2.65 -4.49
N GLU A 158 -3.89 1.42 -4.53
CA GLU A 158 -5.32 1.15 -4.75
C GLU A 158 -6.17 1.67 -3.59
N LEU A 159 -5.76 1.41 -2.36
CA LEU A 159 -6.42 1.90 -1.16
C LEU A 159 -6.50 3.43 -1.14
N GLN A 160 -5.40 4.12 -1.48
CA GLN A 160 -5.39 5.58 -1.58
C GLN A 160 -6.42 6.10 -2.59
N LYS A 161 -6.52 5.48 -3.77
CA LYS A 161 -7.53 5.86 -4.77
C LYS A 161 -8.97 5.69 -4.27
N LEU A 162 -9.23 4.62 -3.52
CA LEU A 162 -10.55 4.40 -2.91
C LEU A 162 -10.87 5.46 -1.84
N TYR A 163 -9.89 5.79 -1.00
CA TYR A 163 -10.04 6.87 -0.01
C TYR A 163 -10.32 8.23 -0.67
N ASP A 164 -9.59 8.57 -1.73
CA ASP A 164 -9.77 9.83 -2.45
C ASP A 164 -11.15 9.90 -3.14
N SER A 165 -11.69 8.76 -3.58
CA SER A 165 -13.04 8.68 -4.13
C SER A 165 -14.10 8.91 -3.06
N LEU A 166 -14.00 8.19 -1.93
CA LEU A 166 -14.92 8.35 -0.79
C LEU A 166 -14.89 9.77 -0.24
N ASP A 167 -13.72 10.38 -0.16
CA ASP A 167 -13.59 11.75 0.33
C ASP A 167 -14.32 12.76 -0.57
N ARG A 168 -14.23 12.59 -1.89
CA ARG A 168 -14.98 13.40 -2.87
C ARG A 168 -16.49 13.24 -2.70
N ASP A 169 -16.97 12.01 -2.58
CA ASP A 169 -18.40 11.73 -2.40
C ASP A 169 -18.94 12.37 -1.11
N LEU A 170 -18.16 12.32 -0.03
CA LEU A 170 -18.51 12.96 1.24
C LEU A 170 -18.51 14.50 1.15
N ILE A 171 -17.60 15.09 0.38
CA ILE A 171 -17.59 16.53 0.11
C ILE A 171 -18.85 16.95 -0.65
N GLU A 172 -19.27 16.18 -1.64
CA GLU A 172 -20.51 16.45 -2.38
C GLU A 172 -21.75 16.28 -1.51
N ALA A 173 -21.80 15.24 -0.71
CA ALA A 173 -22.89 15.04 0.27
C ALA A 173 -22.99 16.22 1.25
N ARG A 174 -21.85 16.75 1.72
CA ARG A 174 -21.80 17.95 2.56
C ARG A 174 -22.38 19.18 1.86
N LYS A 175 -22.04 19.40 0.59
CA LYS A 175 -22.60 20.50 -0.19
C LYS A 175 -24.11 20.40 -0.28
N LEU A 176 -24.65 19.19 -0.58
CA LEU A 176 -26.08 18.94 -0.61
C LEU A 176 -26.74 19.22 0.75
N GLN A 177 -26.15 18.75 1.85
CA GLN A 177 -26.65 19.02 3.20
C GLN A 177 -26.70 20.53 3.51
N GLN A 178 -25.68 21.27 3.09
CA GLN A 178 -25.67 22.72 3.28
C GLN A 178 -26.77 23.47 2.51
N THR A 179 -27.29 22.90 1.43
CA THR A 179 -28.42 23.49 0.69
C THR A 179 -29.76 23.31 1.42
N LEU A 180 -29.84 22.39 2.39
CA LEU A 180 -31.04 22.24 3.23
C LEU A 180 -31.28 23.47 4.10
N ILE A 181 -30.23 24.20 4.44
CA ILE A 181 -30.33 25.48 5.12
C ILE A 181 -30.39 26.57 4.03
N ARG A 182 -31.61 26.80 3.51
CA ARG A 182 -31.81 27.70 2.35
C ARG A 182 -31.33 29.11 2.59
N ASP A 183 -31.62 29.68 3.78
CA ASP A 183 -31.25 31.06 4.13
C ASP A 183 -30.62 31.08 5.51
N ARG A 184 -29.35 31.46 5.57
CA ARG A 184 -28.62 31.58 6.85
C ARG A 184 -29.10 32.75 7.68
N VAL A 185 -29.69 33.78 7.05
CA VAL A 185 -30.26 34.93 7.71
C VAL A 185 -31.62 35.18 7.10
N ARG A 186 -32.66 35.18 7.91
CA ARG A 186 -34.03 35.50 7.51
C ARG A 186 -34.57 36.67 8.30
N GLU A 187 -35.18 37.59 7.57
CA GLU A 187 -35.88 38.74 8.17
C GLU A 187 -37.38 38.50 8.13
N TYR A 188 -38.00 38.62 9.28
CA TYR A 188 -39.43 38.42 9.47
C TYR A 188 -40.19 39.72 9.78
N GLY A 189 -39.60 40.86 9.50
CA GLY A 189 -40.10 42.18 9.81
C GLY A 189 -39.71 42.62 11.23
N TRP A 190 -40.35 42.04 12.24
CA TRP A 190 -40.08 42.29 13.66
C TRP A 190 -38.91 41.48 14.23
N ALA A 191 -38.43 40.46 13.55
CA ALA A 191 -37.33 39.62 13.99
C ALA A 191 -36.35 39.28 12.85
N ARG A 192 -35.07 39.11 13.20
CA ARG A 192 -34.03 38.56 12.33
C ARG A 192 -33.53 37.27 12.95
N VAL A 193 -33.61 36.15 12.19
CA VAL A 193 -33.10 34.86 12.60
C VAL A 193 -31.83 34.54 11.82
N SER A 194 -30.73 34.31 12.53
CA SER A 194 -29.45 33.89 11.95
C SER A 194 -29.16 32.45 12.35
N LEU A 195 -28.94 31.56 11.36
CA LEU A 195 -28.73 30.13 11.54
C LEU A 195 -27.26 29.79 11.28
N ILE A 196 -26.62 29.16 12.24
CA ILE A 196 -25.23 28.69 12.13
C ILE A 196 -25.22 27.22 12.42
N LEU A 197 -24.68 26.40 11.46
CA LEU A 197 -24.47 24.99 11.62
C LEU A 197 -23.00 24.66 11.37
N ARG A 198 -22.38 23.95 12.31
CA ARG A 198 -21.01 23.46 12.21
C ARG A 198 -21.01 21.95 12.52
N ASN A 199 -20.83 21.15 11.49
CA ASN A 199 -20.71 19.71 11.65
C ASN A 199 -19.35 19.35 12.22
N SER A 200 -19.29 18.36 13.10
CA SER A 200 -18.04 17.81 13.66
C SER A 200 -17.24 16.96 12.65
N GLY A 201 -17.87 16.53 11.56
CA GLY A 201 -17.29 15.71 10.50
C GLY A 201 -17.51 16.29 9.10
N ARG A 202 -17.31 15.44 8.08
CA ARG A 202 -17.58 15.80 6.67
C ARG A 202 -19.06 16.07 6.42
N VAL A 203 -19.92 15.21 6.99
CA VAL A 203 -21.38 15.34 7.03
C VAL A 203 -21.85 15.04 8.46
N GLY A 204 -22.96 15.65 8.90
CA GLY A 204 -23.42 15.55 10.28
C GLY A 204 -24.91 15.23 10.41
N GLY A 205 -25.31 14.88 11.65
CA GLY A 205 -26.70 14.63 12.03
C GLY A 205 -27.48 15.87 12.42
N ASP A 206 -26.82 17.01 12.58
CA ASP A 206 -27.45 18.23 13.04
C ASP A 206 -28.24 18.93 11.93
N LEU A 207 -29.34 19.55 12.29
CA LEU A 207 -30.16 20.40 11.43
C LEU A 207 -30.68 21.60 12.20
N VAL A 208 -30.61 22.78 11.57
CA VAL A 208 -31.22 24.00 12.07
C VAL A 208 -32.07 24.62 10.98
N GLY A 209 -33.19 25.23 11.36
CA GLY A 209 -34.04 25.90 10.40
C GLY A 209 -35.03 26.85 11.05
N SER A 210 -35.71 27.61 10.18
CA SER A 210 -36.82 28.46 10.59
C SER A 210 -37.82 28.62 9.45
N PHE A 211 -39.08 28.79 9.78
CA PHE A 211 -40.14 29.12 8.83
C PHE A 211 -41.19 30.06 9.46
N ARG A 212 -41.86 30.85 8.62
CA ARG A 212 -42.92 31.74 9.02
C ARG A 212 -44.22 30.91 9.12
N VAL A 213 -45.00 31.14 10.18
CA VAL A 213 -46.34 30.58 10.35
C VAL A 213 -47.39 31.59 9.88
N ASP A 214 -47.27 32.84 10.38
CA ASP A 214 -48.13 33.96 10.02
C ASP A 214 -47.37 35.30 10.21
N GLU A 215 -48.08 36.43 10.28
CA GLU A 215 -47.45 37.73 10.41
C GLU A 215 -46.64 37.90 11.72
N ASP A 216 -47.15 37.27 12.81
CA ASP A 216 -46.60 37.45 14.15
C ASP A 216 -45.83 36.25 14.70
N ARG A 217 -45.88 35.10 14.01
CA ARG A 217 -45.31 33.83 14.48
C ARG A 217 -44.27 33.23 13.54
N VAL A 218 -43.17 32.83 14.13
CA VAL A 218 -42.05 32.15 13.46
C VAL A 218 -41.65 30.93 14.27
N VAL A 219 -41.47 29.82 13.60
CA VAL A 219 -40.87 28.60 14.18
C VAL A 219 -39.36 28.59 13.91
N VAL A 220 -38.59 28.31 14.95
CA VAL A 220 -37.16 28.05 14.88
C VAL A 220 -36.96 26.69 15.49
N TYR A 221 -36.15 25.82 14.81
CA TYR A 221 -35.89 24.49 15.28
C TYR A 221 -34.40 24.11 15.16
N SER A 222 -33.99 23.25 16.08
CA SER A 222 -32.69 22.57 16.06
C SER A 222 -32.93 21.10 16.36
N ILE A 223 -32.38 20.24 15.53
CA ILE A 223 -32.49 18.78 15.63
C ILE A 223 -31.08 18.22 15.64
N ASP A 224 -30.85 17.29 16.55
CA ASP A 224 -29.62 16.51 16.61
C ASP A 224 -29.98 15.02 16.42
N VAL A 225 -29.55 14.44 15.30
CA VAL A 225 -29.70 13.02 15.01
C VAL A 225 -28.50 12.28 15.54
N SER A 226 -28.72 11.38 16.48
CA SER A 226 -27.67 10.59 17.11
C SER A 226 -26.80 9.84 16.08
N GLY A 227 -25.47 9.89 16.28
CA GLY A 227 -24.49 9.31 15.37
C GLY A 227 -23.82 10.34 14.45
N HIS A 228 -22.95 9.87 13.57
CA HIS A 228 -22.21 10.70 12.63
C HIS A 228 -22.10 10.04 11.25
N GLY A 229 -21.75 10.82 10.26
CA GLY A 229 -21.51 10.34 8.89
C GLY A 229 -22.78 10.32 8.04
N VAL A 230 -22.77 9.50 6.97
CA VAL A 230 -23.79 9.52 5.92
C VAL A 230 -25.17 9.14 6.42
N ALA A 231 -25.27 8.16 7.32
CA ALA A 231 -26.56 7.68 7.82
C ALA A 231 -27.33 8.76 8.59
N SER A 232 -26.67 9.44 9.52
CA SER A 232 -27.27 10.56 10.27
C SER A 232 -27.61 11.75 9.35
N ALA A 233 -26.73 12.07 8.38
CA ALA A 233 -26.98 13.12 7.39
C ALA A 233 -28.19 12.82 6.49
N MET A 234 -28.41 11.56 6.09
CA MET A 234 -29.59 11.15 5.32
C MET A 234 -30.88 11.27 6.14
N MET A 235 -30.83 10.90 7.43
CA MET A 235 -31.97 11.08 8.33
C MET A 235 -32.28 12.58 8.50
N THR A 236 -31.26 13.41 8.71
CA THR A 236 -31.38 14.86 8.78
C THR A 236 -32.03 15.44 7.53
N ALA A 237 -31.62 14.99 6.33
CA ALA A 237 -32.22 15.44 5.08
C ALA A 237 -33.71 15.08 4.97
N ARG A 238 -34.07 13.87 5.44
CA ARG A 238 -35.46 13.43 5.50
C ARG A 238 -36.30 14.29 6.47
N LEU A 239 -35.75 14.55 7.66
CA LEU A 239 -36.42 15.39 8.67
C LEU A 239 -36.60 16.83 8.18
N ALA A 240 -35.61 17.38 7.45
CA ALA A 240 -35.70 18.71 6.84
C ALA A 240 -36.89 18.82 5.87
N GLY A 241 -37.20 17.74 5.15
CA GLY A 241 -38.39 17.69 4.27
C GLY A 241 -39.70 17.82 5.01
N PHE A 242 -39.77 17.32 6.26
CA PHE A 242 -40.97 17.39 7.10
C PHE A 242 -41.16 18.71 7.85
N LEU A 243 -40.16 19.60 7.82
CA LEU A 243 -40.20 20.90 8.51
C LEU A 243 -40.05 22.06 7.51
N THR A 244 -40.58 21.89 6.32
CA THR A 244 -40.55 22.95 5.30
C THR A 244 -41.70 23.94 5.45
N GLY A 245 -41.41 25.25 5.42
CA GLY A 245 -42.43 26.29 5.41
C GLY A 245 -43.15 26.44 4.07
N SER A 246 -42.72 25.78 3.01
CA SER A 246 -43.27 25.93 1.67
C SER A 246 -44.55 25.11 1.43
N SER A 247 -44.80 24.07 2.25
CA SER A 247 -45.94 23.17 2.11
C SER A 247 -46.50 22.84 3.50
N PRO A 248 -47.42 23.65 4.04
CA PRO A 248 -48.01 23.42 5.36
C PRO A 248 -48.66 22.04 5.51
N GLU A 249 -49.22 21.48 4.44
CA GLU A 249 -49.85 20.16 4.41
C GLU A 249 -48.86 19.01 4.67
N GLN A 250 -47.59 19.19 4.31
CA GLN A 250 -46.54 18.19 4.49
C GLN A 250 -45.68 18.46 5.72
N ASN A 251 -45.88 19.59 6.38
CA ASN A 251 -45.08 20.00 7.53
C ASN A 251 -45.66 19.44 8.83
N LEU A 252 -44.89 18.60 9.50
CA LEU A 252 -45.33 17.96 10.77
C LEU A 252 -45.66 18.95 11.89
N ALA A 253 -45.23 20.20 11.79
CA ALA A 253 -45.59 21.22 12.76
C ALA A 253 -47.03 21.73 12.64
N PHE A 254 -47.73 21.37 11.58
CA PHE A 254 -49.13 21.75 11.36
C PHE A 254 -50.09 20.59 11.46
N GLN A 255 -51.33 20.91 11.84
CA GLN A 255 -52.48 20.01 11.79
C GLN A 255 -53.61 20.70 11.02
N THR A 256 -54.32 19.93 10.20
CA THR A 256 -55.51 20.44 9.53
C THR A 256 -56.65 20.61 10.55
N GLY A 257 -57.15 21.82 10.69
CA GLY A 257 -58.27 22.13 11.53
C GLY A 257 -59.62 21.76 10.88
N PRO A 258 -60.72 21.92 11.62
CA PRO A 258 -62.08 21.54 11.17
C PRO A 258 -62.56 22.31 9.92
N GLU A 259 -62.05 23.53 9.69
CA GLU A 259 -62.40 24.40 8.57
C GLU A 259 -61.39 24.28 7.39
N GLY A 260 -60.44 23.31 7.47
CA GLY A 260 -59.40 23.14 6.45
C GLY A 260 -58.19 24.05 6.62
N ASP A 261 -58.17 24.86 7.70
CA ASP A 261 -57.05 25.72 8.08
C ASP A 261 -55.87 24.91 8.65
N HIS A 262 -54.65 25.50 8.61
CA HIS A 262 -53.45 24.87 9.16
C HIS A 262 -53.14 25.43 10.56
N LEU A 263 -53.39 24.63 11.56
CA LEU A 263 -53.12 24.98 12.96
C LEU A 263 -51.73 24.53 13.37
N LEU A 264 -50.93 25.48 13.92
CA LEU A 264 -49.60 25.18 14.45
C LEU A 264 -49.75 24.36 15.74
N LEU A 265 -49.09 23.22 15.79
CA LEU A 265 -48.98 22.37 16.97
C LEU A 265 -48.01 22.94 18.01
N PRO A 266 -48.25 22.71 19.30
CA PRO A 266 -47.26 23.02 20.32
C PRO A 266 -46.00 22.15 20.13
N PRO A 267 -44.78 22.64 20.49
CA PRO A 267 -43.52 21.93 20.24
C PRO A 267 -43.51 20.49 20.74
N ALA A 268 -44.11 20.17 21.88
CA ALA A 268 -44.16 18.83 22.43
C ALA A 268 -44.92 17.86 21.50
N ALA A 269 -46.07 18.29 20.95
CA ALA A 269 -46.89 17.49 20.03
C ALA A 269 -46.18 17.31 18.67
N VAL A 270 -45.33 18.24 18.24
CA VAL A 270 -44.49 18.07 17.04
C VAL A 270 -43.46 16.98 17.24
N VAL A 271 -42.82 16.93 18.42
CA VAL A 271 -41.79 15.92 18.73
C VAL A 271 -42.38 14.50 18.75
N GLU A 272 -43.65 14.33 19.21
CA GLU A 272 -44.33 13.05 19.22
C GLU A 272 -44.61 12.49 17.81
N ARG A 273 -44.54 13.32 16.77
CA ARG A 273 -44.75 12.94 15.36
C ARG A 273 -43.49 12.50 14.62
N PHE A 274 -42.31 12.70 15.21
CA PHE A 274 -41.04 12.20 14.69
C PHE A 274 -40.75 10.77 15.10
#